data_c220ca6daa114148a25055de2893ab5a
#
_entry.id   c220ca6daa114148a25055de2893ab5a
#
_cell.length_a   1.000
_cell.length_b   1.000
_cell.length_c   1.000
_cell.angle_alpha   90.00
_cell.angle_beta   90.00
_cell.angle_gamma   90.00
#
_symmetry.space_group_name_H-M   'P 1'
#
loop_
_entity.id
_entity.type
_entity.pdbx_description
1 polymer ?
#
loop_
_entity_poly.entity_id
_entity_poly.type
_entity_poly.pdbx_seq_one_letter_code
_entity_poly.pdbx_strand_id
1 'polypeptide(L)'
;MAVAVTIGVFAIGESAFGQGNGFFRQPIVGGVRIDADGVMRSATVADQNQTLSELRETLVGPQGELQAESNTRLISLKNLQEVVNQSRKNNTEIPEETLFLGGLTRVENVYVYPERNDIVIAGPSEPWTVGVNGTVVGTKSGRPIVLLDDLLNAMKTVHNAQRTGISVSIEPTEEGVVRLNQLLSQVRDTNQANWKKLELAMCEAFGPQQIKLEGVSSDSHIARIILAADYKMKLYGMNLAKAPVAGLPSYLEMVRNSATKNVQSRWWMACDYTAIEHSADRLAWKISGPGIKTLTEQEQFGADGSVKGAGKADPIAKKWADNFTSKLDELSVKDPVFGQLRNVMDLCVVAAIIESNRLQDLASCDLTSILGDNSVVETAKLAVPKSLDPQCSFIQSARGFVVSASGGVLVDSWQVAATAKPSDSVSRVEAAKEWTNSGRVWQ
;
A
#
# COMPACT_ATOMS: atom_id res chain seq x y z
N MET A 1 2.44 -9.85 -65.64
CA MET A 1 1.61 -8.99 -64.76
C MET A 1 1.89 -9.40 -63.32
N ALA A 2 2.75 -8.65 -62.67
CA ALA A 2 3.08 -8.89 -61.24
C ALA A 2 2.27 -7.89 -60.41
N VAL A 3 1.45 -8.40 -59.51
CA VAL A 3 0.67 -7.60 -58.57
C VAL A 3 1.52 -7.39 -57.31
N ALA A 4 1.96 -6.17 -57.12
CA ALA A 4 2.64 -5.76 -55.89
C ALA A 4 1.58 -5.54 -54.80
N VAL A 5 1.61 -6.34 -53.74
CA VAL A 5 0.82 -6.14 -52.52
C VAL A 5 1.62 -5.23 -51.59
N THR A 6 1.19 -3.99 -51.47
CA THR A 6 1.75 -3.03 -50.52
C THR A 6 1.11 -3.29 -49.14
N ILE A 7 1.89 -3.86 -48.23
CA ILE A 7 1.50 -3.99 -46.81
C ILE A 7 1.71 -2.61 -46.16
N GLY A 8 0.62 -1.90 -45.93
CA GLY A 8 0.62 -0.67 -45.15
C GLY A 8 0.85 -1.03 -43.68
N VAL A 9 2.03 -0.69 -43.17
CA VAL A 9 2.30 -0.67 -41.73
C VAL A 9 1.54 0.51 -41.15
N PHE A 10 0.41 0.24 -40.56
CA PHE A 10 -0.22 1.22 -39.65
C PHE A 10 0.67 1.35 -38.43
N ALA A 11 1.50 2.39 -38.39
CA ALA A 11 2.06 2.88 -37.16
C ALA A 11 0.88 3.36 -36.26
N ILE A 12 0.53 2.57 -35.29
CA ILE A 12 -0.32 3.01 -34.19
C ILE A 12 0.51 4.08 -33.47
N GLY A 13 0.19 5.34 -33.74
CA GLY A 13 0.78 6.46 -33.02
C GLY A 13 0.46 6.27 -31.53
N GLU A 14 1.47 5.97 -30.74
CA GLU A 14 1.40 6.17 -29.29
C GLU A 14 1.09 7.65 -29.10
N SER A 15 -0.13 7.93 -28.66
CA SER A 15 -0.52 9.26 -28.21
C SER A 15 0.47 9.64 -27.10
N ALA A 16 1.30 10.63 -27.37
CA ALA A 16 2.16 11.27 -26.38
C ALA A 16 1.27 11.97 -25.35
N PHE A 17 0.70 11.19 -24.44
CA PHE A 17 0.13 11.68 -23.20
C PHE A 17 1.27 12.06 -22.29
N GLY A 18 1.18 13.24 -21.71
CA GLY A 18 2.18 13.97 -20.96
C GLY A 18 3.20 13.12 -20.23
N GLN A 19 4.46 13.50 -20.34
CA GLN A 19 5.59 12.93 -19.63
C GLN A 19 5.38 13.09 -18.11
N GLY A 20 4.61 12.18 -17.51
CA GLY A 20 4.64 12.02 -16.07
C GLY A 20 6.03 11.54 -15.68
N ASN A 21 6.62 12.18 -14.67
CA ASN A 21 7.95 11.85 -14.18
C ASN A 21 8.14 10.33 -14.07
N GLY A 22 9.26 9.82 -14.60
CA GLY A 22 9.57 8.40 -14.71
C GLY A 22 9.44 7.58 -13.42
N PHE A 23 9.47 8.24 -12.24
CA PHE A 23 9.27 7.63 -10.92
C PHE A 23 7.91 6.94 -10.75
N PHE A 24 6.86 7.43 -11.40
CA PHE A 24 5.51 6.85 -11.29
C PHE A 24 5.18 5.82 -12.38
N ARG A 25 6.10 5.57 -13.32
CA ARG A 25 5.91 4.58 -14.41
C ARG A 25 6.61 3.26 -14.17
N GLN A 26 7.08 2.99 -12.95
CA GLN A 26 7.86 1.81 -12.67
C GLN A 26 7.03 0.53 -12.78
N PRO A 27 7.51 -0.49 -13.49
CA PRO A 27 6.85 -1.79 -13.57
C PRO A 27 6.91 -2.54 -12.22
N ILE A 28 7.82 -2.13 -11.33
CA ILE A 28 8.04 -2.73 -10.01
C ILE A 28 7.53 -1.79 -8.93
N VAL A 29 6.57 -2.24 -8.12
CA VAL A 29 6.08 -1.55 -6.94
C VAL A 29 6.19 -2.51 -5.75
N GLY A 30 6.83 -2.06 -4.67
CA GLY A 30 7.02 -2.90 -3.49
C GLY A 30 7.81 -4.19 -3.76
N GLY A 31 8.73 -4.20 -4.75
CA GLY A 31 9.46 -5.39 -5.15
C GLY A 31 8.62 -6.46 -5.86
N VAL A 32 7.43 -6.09 -6.32
CA VAL A 32 6.52 -6.93 -7.10
C VAL A 32 6.39 -6.36 -8.51
N ARG A 33 6.55 -7.22 -9.52
CA ARG A 33 6.37 -6.90 -10.93
C ARG A 33 5.10 -7.54 -11.46
N ILE A 34 4.40 -6.83 -12.34
CA ILE A 34 3.37 -7.40 -13.22
C ILE A 34 3.93 -7.36 -14.63
N ASP A 35 4.02 -8.52 -15.26
CA ASP A 35 4.53 -8.65 -16.62
C ASP A 35 3.47 -8.25 -17.67
N ALA A 36 3.87 -8.32 -18.95
CA ALA A 36 2.99 -7.95 -20.06
C ALA A 36 1.74 -8.83 -20.19
N ASP A 37 1.80 -10.05 -19.68
CA ASP A 37 0.70 -11.01 -19.68
C ASP A 37 -0.23 -10.80 -18.46
N GLY A 38 0.06 -9.82 -17.61
CA GLY A 38 -0.70 -9.52 -16.40
C GLY A 38 -0.42 -10.48 -15.24
N VAL A 39 0.68 -11.24 -15.27
CA VAL A 39 1.06 -12.15 -14.19
C VAL A 39 1.89 -11.39 -13.14
N MET A 40 1.46 -11.49 -11.89
CA MET A 40 2.14 -10.88 -10.75
C MET A 40 3.18 -11.85 -10.18
N ARG A 41 4.40 -11.33 -9.95
CA ARG A 41 5.51 -12.11 -9.37
C ARG A 41 6.46 -11.23 -8.58
N SER A 42 7.24 -11.82 -7.70
CA SER A 42 8.38 -11.12 -7.10
C SER A 42 9.35 -10.68 -8.18
N ALA A 43 9.82 -9.44 -8.13
CA ALA A 43 10.80 -8.92 -9.07
C ALA A 43 12.12 -9.69 -8.93
N THR A 44 12.70 -10.10 -10.06
CA THR A 44 14.02 -10.74 -10.08
C THR A 44 15.13 -9.72 -9.80
N VAL A 45 16.33 -10.20 -9.47
CA VAL A 45 17.51 -9.34 -9.29
C VAL A 45 17.82 -8.53 -10.57
N ALA A 46 17.60 -9.12 -11.75
CA ALA A 46 17.78 -8.43 -13.02
C ALA A 46 16.74 -7.31 -13.22
N ASP A 47 15.45 -7.58 -12.93
CA ASP A 47 14.39 -6.59 -12.98
C ASP A 47 14.70 -5.40 -12.05
N GLN A 48 15.17 -5.70 -10.84
CA GLN A 48 15.52 -4.68 -9.84
C GLN A 48 16.72 -3.84 -10.28
N ASN A 49 17.79 -4.47 -10.78
CA ASN A 49 18.99 -3.77 -11.22
C ASN A 49 18.72 -2.81 -12.39
N GLN A 50 17.89 -3.21 -13.35
CA GLN A 50 17.50 -2.34 -14.45
C GLN A 50 16.75 -1.12 -13.93
N THR A 51 15.72 -1.32 -13.12
CA THR A 51 14.93 -0.22 -12.51
C THR A 51 15.80 0.69 -11.66
N LEU A 52 16.73 0.12 -10.88
CA LEU A 52 17.66 0.89 -10.04
C LEU A 52 18.61 1.76 -10.88
N SER A 53 19.10 1.26 -12.02
CA SER A 53 19.98 2.05 -12.92
C SER A 53 19.22 3.24 -13.47
N GLU A 54 18.04 3.00 -14.06
CA GLU A 54 17.20 4.05 -14.63
C GLU A 54 16.83 5.14 -13.62
N LEU A 55 16.49 4.74 -12.39
CA LEU A 55 16.13 5.69 -11.33
C LEU A 55 17.29 6.52 -10.82
N ARG A 56 18.48 5.91 -10.68
CA ARG A 56 19.67 6.62 -10.23
C ARG A 56 20.15 7.65 -11.25
N GLU A 57 19.90 7.43 -12.51
CA GLU A 57 20.22 8.36 -13.59
C GLU A 57 19.26 9.56 -13.62
N THR A 58 18.00 9.37 -13.20
CA THR A 58 16.96 10.41 -13.22
C THR A 58 16.83 11.19 -11.92
N LEU A 59 17.23 10.61 -10.77
CA LEU A 59 17.10 11.26 -9.48
C LEU A 59 18.17 12.36 -9.30
N VAL A 60 17.72 13.59 -9.13
CA VAL A 60 18.59 14.74 -8.84
C VAL A 60 19.02 14.75 -7.37
N GLY A 61 18.13 14.33 -6.47
CA GLY A 61 18.32 14.33 -5.03
C GLY A 61 18.03 15.67 -4.35
N PRO A 62 17.93 15.68 -3.01
CA PRO A 62 17.56 16.87 -2.25
C PRO A 62 18.61 17.98 -2.37
N GLN A 63 18.14 19.24 -2.45
CA GLN A 63 18.96 20.42 -2.57
C GLN A 63 18.76 21.38 -1.38
N GLY A 64 19.78 22.14 -1.03
CA GLY A 64 19.72 23.18 0.00
C GLY A 64 19.25 22.66 1.36
N GLU A 65 18.24 23.25 1.94
CA GLU A 65 17.68 22.91 3.27
C GLU A 65 17.10 21.49 3.33
N LEU A 66 16.76 20.88 2.19
CA LEU A 66 16.26 19.50 2.12
C LEU A 66 17.37 18.44 2.28
N GLN A 67 18.64 18.84 2.31
CA GLN A 67 19.76 17.96 2.66
C GLN A 67 19.86 17.69 4.16
N ALA A 68 19.10 18.42 4.98
CA ALA A 68 19.02 18.22 6.43
C ALA A 68 17.72 17.49 6.81
N GLU A 69 17.81 16.61 7.81
CA GLU A 69 16.62 16.04 8.45
C GLU A 69 15.86 17.11 9.22
N SER A 70 14.53 16.89 9.33
CA SER A 70 13.66 17.72 10.18
C SER A 70 12.72 16.82 10.97
N ASN A 71 12.52 17.13 12.25
CA ASN A 71 11.51 16.45 13.06
C ASN A 71 10.08 16.81 12.64
N THR A 72 9.91 17.98 12.03
CA THR A 72 8.61 18.52 11.63
C THR A 72 8.74 19.30 10.34
N ARG A 73 8.76 18.62 9.21
CA ARG A 73 8.65 19.24 7.89
C ARG A 73 7.19 19.60 7.64
N LEU A 74 6.95 20.83 7.22
CA LEU A 74 5.63 21.37 6.92
C LEU A 74 5.40 21.37 5.41
N ILE A 75 4.25 20.88 4.95
CA ILE A 75 3.85 20.84 3.53
C ILE A 75 2.51 21.56 3.38
N SER A 76 2.51 22.67 2.64
CA SER A 76 1.32 23.44 2.29
C SER A 76 0.51 22.72 1.22
N LEU A 77 -0.73 22.38 1.50
CA LEU A 77 -1.62 21.79 0.49
C LEU A 77 -2.09 22.84 -0.52
N LYS A 78 -2.23 24.10 -0.12
CA LYS A 78 -2.54 25.21 -1.03
C LYS A 78 -1.43 25.39 -2.06
N ASN A 79 -0.18 25.59 -1.61
CA ASN A 79 0.94 25.81 -2.52
C ASN A 79 1.22 24.58 -3.38
N LEU A 80 1.06 23.37 -2.81
CA LEU A 80 1.16 22.11 -3.54
C LEU A 80 0.14 22.05 -4.68
N GLN A 81 -1.13 22.36 -4.42
CA GLN A 81 -2.17 22.43 -5.44
C GLN A 81 -1.83 23.46 -6.53
N GLU A 82 -1.30 24.62 -6.14
CA GLU A 82 -0.88 25.65 -7.09
C GLU A 82 0.25 25.15 -8.00
N VAL A 83 1.30 24.51 -7.45
CA VAL A 83 2.42 23.95 -8.22
C VAL A 83 1.93 22.87 -9.19
N VAL A 84 1.10 21.93 -8.72
CA VAL A 84 0.55 20.87 -9.54
C VAL A 84 -0.30 21.43 -10.70
N ASN A 85 -1.16 22.41 -10.42
CA ASN A 85 -1.99 23.05 -11.42
C ASN A 85 -1.17 23.84 -12.44
N GLN A 86 -0.12 24.55 -12.01
CA GLN A 86 0.79 25.28 -12.88
C GLN A 86 1.59 24.35 -13.79
N SER A 87 2.17 23.28 -13.24
CA SER A 87 2.89 22.28 -14.01
C SER A 87 2.01 21.67 -15.08
N ARG A 88 0.76 21.31 -14.74
CA ARG A 88 -0.22 20.79 -15.69
C ARG A 88 -0.55 21.82 -16.78
N LYS A 89 -0.82 23.09 -16.40
CA LYS A 89 -1.17 24.16 -17.36
C LYS A 89 -0.04 24.45 -18.34
N ASN A 90 1.19 24.42 -17.85
CA ASN A 90 2.38 24.76 -18.62
C ASN A 90 3.01 23.53 -19.30
N ASN A 91 2.48 22.33 -19.06
CA ASN A 91 3.05 21.04 -19.50
C ASN A 91 4.53 20.89 -19.09
N THR A 92 4.84 21.28 -17.84
CA THR A 92 6.17 21.15 -17.24
C THR A 92 6.18 20.05 -16.18
N GLU A 93 7.36 19.50 -15.92
CA GLU A 93 7.53 18.52 -14.82
C GLU A 93 7.29 19.16 -13.47
N ILE A 94 6.75 18.35 -12.53
CA ILE A 94 6.62 18.73 -11.14
C ILE A 94 8.01 18.64 -10.50
N PRO A 95 8.46 19.65 -9.73
CA PRO A 95 9.75 19.60 -9.04
C PRO A 95 9.89 18.38 -8.13
N GLU A 96 11.10 17.80 -8.08
CA GLU A 96 11.38 16.57 -7.33
C GLU A 96 11.06 16.71 -5.83
N GLU A 97 11.36 17.86 -5.22
CA GLU A 97 11.02 18.16 -3.83
C GLU A 97 9.50 18.16 -3.57
N THR A 98 8.70 18.47 -4.59
CA THR A 98 7.23 18.38 -4.51
C THR A 98 6.76 16.94 -4.70
N LEU A 99 7.38 16.17 -5.60
CA LEU A 99 7.07 14.75 -5.80
C LEU A 99 7.28 13.93 -4.53
N PHE A 100 8.30 14.26 -3.75
CA PHE A 100 8.68 13.57 -2.53
C PHE A 100 8.27 14.33 -1.26
N LEU A 101 7.35 15.30 -1.38
CA LEU A 101 6.79 16.06 -0.26
C LEU A 101 7.85 16.52 0.75
N GLY A 102 8.94 17.14 0.24
CA GLY A 102 10.03 17.66 1.06
C GLY A 102 10.77 16.58 1.88
N GLY A 103 10.70 15.31 1.47
CA GLY A 103 11.35 14.20 2.15
C GLY A 103 10.59 13.64 3.35
N LEU A 104 9.27 13.88 3.48
CA LEU A 104 8.45 13.29 4.54
C LEU A 104 8.58 11.77 4.52
N THR A 105 8.86 11.18 5.68
CA THR A 105 8.86 9.72 5.88
C THR A 105 7.57 9.21 6.50
N ARG A 106 6.71 10.13 7.00
CA ARG A 106 5.42 9.88 7.60
C ARG A 106 4.62 11.18 7.71
N VAL A 107 3.29 11.12 7.80
CA VAL A 107 2.45 12.26 8.20
C VAL A 107 1.93 12.03 9.62
N GLU A 108 2.25 12.96 10.52
CA GLU A 108 1.88 12.87 11.95
C GLU A 108 0.94 13.99 12.38
N ASN A 109 0.86 15.10 11.62
CA ASN A 109 0.04 16.23 11.99
C ASN A 109 -0.66 16.85 10.78
N VAL A 110 -1.82 17.47 11.06
CA VAL A 110 -2.52 18.36 10.14
C VAL A 110 -2.78 19.69 10.86
N TYR A 111 -2.37 20.78 10.26
CA TYR A 111 -2.56 22.14 10.78
C TYR A 111 -3.45 22.95 9.85
N VAL A 112 -4.31 23.77 10.44
CA VAL A 112 -5.24 24.63 9.72
C VAL A 112 -4.87 26.09 9.99
N TYR A 113 -4.66 26.88 8.94
CA TYR A 113 -4.28 28.29 8.99
C TYR A 113 -5.33 29.17 8.29
N PRO A 114 -6.45 29.51 8.96
CA PRO A 114 -7.49 30.37 8.38
C PRO A 114 -6.95 31.72 7.91
N GLU A 115 -5.98 32.29 8.65
CA GLU A 115 -5.32 33.55 8.33
C GLU A 115 -4.48 33.50 7.04
N ARG A 116 -4.27 32.33 6.46
CA ARG A 116 -3.48 32.12 5.22
C ARG A 116 -4.25 31.36 4.15
N ASN A 117 -5.49 30.98 4.46
CA ASN A 117 -6.30 30.10 3.62
C ASN A 117 -5.54 28.82 3.26
N ASP A 118 -4.95 28.14 4.25
CA ASP A 118 -4.08 26.98 4.01
C ASP A 118 -4.33 25.84 5.00
N ILE A 119 -4.13 24.62 4.53
CA ILE A 119 -4.04 23.40 5.31
C ILE A 119 -2.64 22.82 5.10
N VAL A 120 -1.98 22.47 6.20
CA VAL A 120 -0.59 22.01 6.21
C VAL A 120 -0.52 20.63 6.80
N ILE A 121 0.07 19.68 6.10
CA ILE A 121 0.43 18.38 6.65
C ILE A 121 1.88 18.40 7.13
N ALA A 122 2.18 17.67 8.18
CA ALA A 122 3.51 17.70 8.76
C ALA A 122 3.96 16.36 9.35
N GLY A 123 5.28 16.17 9.39
CA GLY A 123 5.90 15.00 9.98
C GLY A 123 7.42 14.99 9.86
N PRO A 124 8.06 13.91 10.31
CA PRO A 124 9.50 13.75 10.19
C PRO A 124 9.92 13.63 8.72
N SER A 125 11.05 14.23 8.37
CA SER A 125 11.60 14.19 7.02
C SER A 125 13.10 13.96 7.01
N GLU A 126 13.57 13.40 5.91
CA GLU A 126 14.98 13.12 5.66
C GLU A 126 15.34 13.46 4.21
N PRO A 127 16.62 13.71 3.93
CA PRO A 127 17.12 13.63 2.57
C PRO A 127 16.80 12.27 1.97
N TRP A 128 16.54 12.21 0.66
CA TRP A 128 16.12 10.99 0.00
C TRP A 128 17.14 10.44 -0.98
N THR A 129 17.04 9.14 -1.22
CA THR A 129 17.85 8.40 -2.19
C THR A 129 17.08 7.21 -2.74
N VAL A 130 17.57 6.59 -3.80
CA VAL A 130 17.00 5.34 -4.32
C VAL A 130 17.47 4.18 -3.45
N GLY A 131 16.53 3.58 -2.74
CA GLY A 131 16.74 2.37 -1.94
C GLY A 131 16.64 1.08 -2.77
N VAL A 132 16.65 -0.05 -2.06
CA VAL A 132 16.44 -1.37 -2.67
C VAL A 132 15.08 -1.43 -3.36
N ASN A 133 14.95 -2.22 -4.40
CA ASN A 133 13.73 -2.40 -5.19
C ASN A 133 13.20 -1.11 -5.87
N GLY A 134 14.04 -0.07 -6.01
CA GLY A 134 13.65 1.17 -6.67
C GLY A 134 12.76 2.11 -5.84
N THR A 135 12.49 1.78 -4.58
CA THR A 135 11.73 2.67 -3.68
C THR A 135 12.60 3.85 -3.25
N VAL A 136 12.06 5.06 -3.31
CA VAL A 136 12.73 6.25 -2.74
C VAL A 136 12.60 6.22 -1.23
N VAL A 137 13.72 6.32 -0.54
CA VAL A 137 13.81 6.16 0.92
C VAL A 137 14.64 7.28 1.55
N GLY A 138 14.39 7.55 2.82
CA GLY A 138 15.21 8.43 3.63
C GLY A 138 16.62 7.87 3.81
N THR A 139 17.63 8.73 3.71
CA THR A 139 19.06 8.32 3.72
C THR A 139 19.51 7.77 5.06
N LYS A 140 18.89 8.17 6.17
CA LYS A 140 19.27 7.77 7.52
C LYS A 140 18.44 6.57 8.02
N SER A 141 17.13 6.67 7.91
CA SER A 141 16.22 5.62 8.43
C SER A 141 16.02 4.46 7.46
N GLY A 142 16.24 4.68 6.15
CA GLY A 142 15.86 3.73 5.10
C GLY A 142 14.34 3.55 4.93
N ARG A 143 13.53 4.39 5.58
CA ARG A 143 12.06 4.36 5.46
C ARG A 143 11.61 4.98 4.14
N PRO A 144 10.56 4.45 3.49
CA PRO A 144 10.01 5.05 2.29
C PRO A 144 9.58 6.49 2.50
N ILE A 145 9.86 7.33 1.51
CA ILE A 145 9.39 8.71 1.45
C ILE A 145 7.91 8.72 1.05
N VAL A 146 7.15 9.65 1.60
CA VAL A 146 5.75 9.90 1.22
C VAL A 146 5.70 10.53 -0.17
N LEU A 147 4.88 9.96 -1.06
CA LEU A 147 4.81 10.38 -2.45
C LEU A 147 3.62 11.32 -2.69
N LEU A 148 3.82 12.33 -3.53
CA LEU A 148 2.75 13.20 -4.01
C LEU A 148 1.64 12.41 -4.69
N ASP A 149 1.99 11.43 -5.53
CA ASP A 149 1.00 10.62 -6.26
C ASP A 149 0.05 9.88 -5.30
N ASP A 150 0.58 9.33 -4.19
CA ASP A 150 -0.23 8.66 -3.17
C ASP A 150 -1.11 9.66 -2.41
N LEU A 151 -0.61 10.87 -2.12
CA LEU A 151 -1.42 11.93 -1.51
C LEU A 151 -2.58 12.32 -2.43
N LEU A 152 -2.31 12.56 -3.72
CA LEU A 152 -3.34 12.92 -4.69
C LEU A 152 -4.38 11.80 -4.88
N ASN A 153 -3.94 10.54 -4.92
CA ASN A 153 -4.84 9.39 -4.97
C ASN A 153 -5.70 9.27 -3.70
N ALA A 154 -5.13 9.45 -2.50
CA ALA A 154 -5.86 9.40 -1.24
C ALA A 154 -6.92 10.52 -1.17
N MET A 155 -6.54 11.74 -1.56
CA MET A 155 -7.45 12.89 -1.62
C MET A 155 -8.58 12.67 -2.62
N LYS A 156 -8.27 12.17 -3.82
CA LYS A 156 -9.25 11.92 -4.89
C LYS A 156 -10.26 10.84 -4.51
N THR A 157 -9.85 9.81 -3.79
CA THR A 157 -10.70 8.66 -3.47
C THR A 157 -11.42 8.76 -2.13
N VAL A 158 -11.31 9.89 -1.43
CA VAL A 158 -11.83 10.06 -0.05
C VAL A 158 -13.31 9.72 0.09
N HIS A 159 -14.16 10.14 -0.86
CA HIS A 159 -15.60 9.85 -0.82
C HIS A 159 -15.92 8.38 -1.14
N ASN A 160 -15.15 7.74 -2.02
CA ASN A 160 -15.26 6.30 -2.26
C ASN A 160 -14.87 5.52 -1.01
N ALA A 161 -13.77 5.92 -0.36
CA ALA A 161 -13.32 5.35 0.90
C ALA A 161 -14.35 5.47 2.03
N GLN A 162 -15.15 6.55 2.05
CA GLN A 162 -16.26 6.70 2.99
C GLN A 162 -17.35 5.64 2.80
N ARG A 163 -17.66 5.30 1.55
CA ARG A 163 -18.77 4.37 1.23
C ARG A 163 -18.41 2.91 1.44
N THR A 164 -17.21 2.51 1.07
CA THR A 164 -16.82 1.09 0.99
C THR A 164 -15.56 0.74 1.79
N GLY A 165 -14.84 1.75 2.33
CA GLY A 165 -13.45 1.59 2.74
C GLY A 165 -12.53 1.43 1.51
N ILE A 166 -11.24 1.31 1.73
CA ILE A 166 -10.29 0.88 0.71
C ILE A 166 -9.82 -0.51 1.08
N SER A 167 -10.00 -1.48 0.20
CA SER A 167 -9.57 -2.84 0.47
C SER A 167 -9.02 -3.53 -0.78
N VAL A 168 -8.11 -4.46 -0.53
CA VAL A 168 -7.70 -5.49 -1.50
C VAL A 168 -7.72 -6.84 -0.82
N SER A 169 -8.15 -7.86 -1.54
CA SER A 169 -7.97 -9.25 -1.13
C SER A 169 -7.57 -10.12 -2.31
N ILE A 170 -6.74 -11.13 -2.02
CA ILE A 170 -6.40 -12.22 -2.92
C ILE A 170 -7.15 -13.44 -2.40
N GLU A 171 -8.14 -13.91 -3.14
CA GLU A 171 -9.05 -14.96 -2.71
C GLU A 171 -9.09 -16.12 -3.69
N PRO A 172 -9.35 -17.36 -3.22
CA PRO A 172 -9.61 -18.47 -4.11
C PRO A 172 -10.91 -18.25 -4.89
N THR A 173 -11.01 -18.85 -6.08
CA THR A 173 -12.30 -18.93 -6.77
C THR A 173 -13.18 -20.01 -6.15
N GLU A 174 -14.50 -19.87 -6.26
CA GLU A 174 -15.44 -20.89 -5.78
C GLU A 174 -15.17 -22.25 -6.45
N GLU A 175 -14.93 -22.26 -7.75
CA GLU A 175 -14.59 -23.48 -8.51
C GLU A 175 -13.25 -24.07 -8.04
N GLY A 176 -12.27 -23.24 -7.68
CA GLY A 176 -11.00 -23.69 -7.13
C GLY A 176 -11.17 -24.39 -5.79
N VAL A 177 -11.98 -23.81 -4.90
CA VAL A 177 -12.32 -24.43 -3.61
C VAL A 177 -13.06 -25.75 -3.80
N VAL A 178 -14.02 -25.81 -4.72
CA VAL A 178 -14.74 -27.07 -5.03
C VAL A 178 -13.78 -28.13 -5.55
N ARG A 179 -12.90 -27.83 -6.53
CA ARG A 179 -11.91 -28.78 -7.05
C ARG A 179 -10.95 -29.27 -5.98
N LEU A 180 -10.48 -28.36 -5.11
CA LEU A 180 -9.60 -28.70 -3.98
C LEU A 180 -10.31 -29.67 -3.01
N ASN A 181 -11.56 -29.39 -2.62
CA ASN A 181 -12.34 -30.25 -1.74
C ASN A 181 -12.57 -31.63 -2.36
N GLN A 182 -12.87 -31.71 -3.67
CA GLN A 182 -13.01 -32.96 -4.40
C GLN A 182 -11.71 -33.77 -4.38
N LEU A 183 -10.57 -33.12 -4.66
CA LEU A 183 -9.26 -33.79 -4.60
C LEU A 183 -8.98 -34.32 -3.19
N LEU A 184 -9.16 -33.49 -2.16
CA LEU A 184 -8.91 -33.87 -0.77
C LEU A 184 -9.81 -35.03 -0.30
N SER A 185 -11.05 -35.14 -0.78
CA SER A 185 -11.96 -36.25 -0.48
C SER A 185 -11.50 -37.61 -1.03
N GLN A 186 -10.65 -37.59 -2.07
CA GLN A 186 -10.11 -38.78 -2.72
C GLN A 186 -8.76 -39.23 -2.11
N VAL A 187 -8.11 -38.37 -1.34
CA VAL A 187 -6.81 -38.69 -0.73
C VAL A 187 -6.99 -39.63 0.45
N ARG A 188 -6.65 -40.92 0.26
CA ARG A 188 -6.74 -41.94 1.31
C ARG A 188 -5.44 -42.23 2.05
N ASP A 189 -4.30 -41.91 1.45
CA ASP A 189 -2.98 -42.17 2.01
C ASP A 189 -2.06 -40.95 1.82
N THR A 190 -1.47 -40.48 2.92
CA THR A 190 -0.63 -39.30 2.99
C THR A 190 0.84 -39.63 3.23
N ASN A 191 1.35 -40.73 2.66
CA ASN A 191 2.76 -41.11 2.77
C ASN A 191 3.69 -39.97 2.30
N GLN A 192 4.74 -39.70 3.08
CA GLN A 192 5.73 -38.65 2.79
C GLN A 192 6.35 -38.75 1.39
N ALA A 193 6.49 -39.96 0.83
CA ALA A 193 7.06 -40.17 -0.49
C ALA A 193 6.24 -39.53 -1.64
N ASN A 194 4.96 -39.34 -1.46
CA ASN A 194 4.05 -38.76 -2.47
C ASN A 194 3.63 -37.30 -2.16
N TRP A 195 4.09 -36.74 -1.04
CA TRP A 195 3.65 -35.44 -0.57
C TRP A 195 3.85 -34.34 -1.62
N LYS A 196 5.04 -34.24 -2.22
CA LYS A 196 5.37 -33.21 -3.22
C LYS A 196 4.46 -33.25 -4.46
N LYS A 197 4.04 -34.48 -4.88
CA LYS A 197 3.08 -34.64 -5.98
C LYS A 197 1.69 -34.20 -5.56
N LEU A 198 1.29 -34.52 -4.32
CA LEU A 198 -0.01 -34.10 -3.79
C LEU A 198 -0.09 -32.58 -3.61
N GLU A 199 0.97 -31.95 -3.12
CA GLU A 199 1.05 -30.50 -3.01
C GLU A 199 0.87 -29.81 -4.37
N LEU A 200 1.56 -30.27 -5.41
CA LEU A 200 1.37 -29.77 -6.77
C LEU A 200 -0.07 -29.97 -7.26
N ALA A 201 -0.64 -31.17 -7.08
CA ALA A 201 -2.01 -31.44 -7.47
C ALA A 201 -3.04 -30.56 -6.70
N MET A 202 -2.77 -30.26 -5.42
CA MET A 202 -3.60 -29.35 -4.62
C MET A 202 -3.50 -27.90 -5.14
N CYS A 203 -2.30 -27.43 -5.49
CA CYS A 203 -2.13 -26.11 -6.10
C CYS A 203 -2.83 -26.00 -7.46
N GLU A 204 -2.72 -27.04 -8.32
CA GLU A 204 -3.43 -27.09 -9.60
C GLU A 204 -4.96 -27.11 -9.40
N ALA A 205 -5.46 -27.90 -8.47
CA ALA A 205 -6.90 -27.96 -8.17
C ALA A 205 -7.41 -26.62 -7.64
N PHE A 206 -6.63 -25.96 -6.78
CA PHE A 206 -6.96 -24.64 -6.24
C PHE A 206 -7.05 -23.59 -7.35
N GLY A 207 -6.11 -23.63 -8.30
CA GLY A 207 -6.11 -22.77 -9.48
C GLY A 207 -5.86 -21.29 -9.18
N PRO A 208 -6.02 -20.41 -10.20
CA PRO A 208 -5.79 -18.99 -10.06
C PRO A 208 -6.66 -18.34 -8.96
N GLN A 209 -6.07 -17.38 -8.27
CA GLN A 209 -6.77 -16.59 -7.25
C GLN A 209 -7.24 -15.28 -7.84
N GLN A 210 -8.41 -14.82 -7.42
CA GLN A 210 -8.99 -13.55 -7.82
C GLN A 210 -8.50 -12.41 -6.92
N ILE A 211 -8.26 -11.26 -7.52
CA ILE A 211 -7.98 -10.03 -6.82
C ILE A 211 -9.26 -9.21 -6.78
N LYS A 212 -9.76 -8.96 -5.55
CA LYS A 212 -10.86 -8.04 -5.29
C LYS A 212 -10.30 -6.74 -4.76
N LEU A 213 -10.68 -5.64 -5.38
CA LEU A 213 -10.22 -4.29 -5.03
C LEU A 213 -11.43 -3.38 -4.91
N GLU A 214 -11.54 -2.62 -3.82
CA GLU A 214 -12.62 -1.68 -3.55
C GLU A 214 -12.07 -0.33 -3.08
N GLY A 215 -12.83 0.74 -3.30
CA GLY A 215 -12.60 2.07 -2.76
C GLY A 215 -11.49 2.88 -3.44
N VAL A 216 -10.69 2.29 -4.31
CA VAL A 216 -9.60 2.95 -5.03
C VAL A 216 -9.56 2.48 -6.49
N SER A 217 -9.05 3.32 -7.41
CA SER A 217 -8.90 2.93 -8.82
C SER A 217 -7.89 1.78 -8.97
N SER A 218 -8.25 0.77 -9.79
CA SER A 218 -7.42 -0.40 -10.06
C SER A 218 -6.14 -0.09 -10.86
N ASP A 219 -6.00 1.13 -11.35
CA ASP A 219 -4.80 1.60 -12.06
C ASP A 219 -3.98 2.60 -11.24
N SER A 220 -4.25 2.76 -9.94
CA SER A 220 -3.52 3.67 -9.06
C SER A 220 -2.27 3.03 -8.44
N HIS A 221 -1.31 3.87 -8.04
CA HIS A 221 -0.14 3.43 -7.27
C HIS A 221 -0.54 2.85 -5.90
N ILE A 222 -1.55 3.44 -5.23
CA ILE A 222 -2.11 2.90 -3.97
C ILE A 222 -2.58 1.46 -4.16
N ALA A 223 -3.34 1.17 -5.23
CA ALA A 223 -3.81 -0.19 -5.51
C ALA A 223 -2.65 -1.19 -5.65
N ARG A 224 -1.57 -0.78 -6.30
CA ARG A 224 -0.34 -1.59 -6.41
C ARG A 224 0.34 -1.82 -5.08
N ILE A 225 0.44 -0.80 -4.22
CA ILE A 225 1.07 -0.93 -2.89
C ILE A 225 0.27 -1.88 -2.01
N ILE A 226 -1.05 -1.69 -1.89
CA ILE A 226 -1.88 -2.54 -1.02
C ILE A 226 -1.89 -4.00 -1.50
N LEU A 227 -1.91 -4.22 -2.83
CA LEU A 227 -1.81 -5.56 -3.40
C LEU A 227 -0.43 -6.20 -3.16
N ALA A 228 0.65 -5.45 -3.40
CA ALA A 228 2.01 -5.96 -3.20
C ALA A 228 2.30 -6.29 -1.73
N ALA A 229 1.78 -5.49 -0.80
CA ALA A 229 1.93 -5.73 0.63
C ALA A 229 1.18 -7.00 1.07
N ASP A 230 -0.08 -7.20 0.61
CA ASP A 230 -0.83 -8.43 0.86
C ASP A 230 -0.10 -9.66 0.29
N TYR A 231 0.35 -9.58 -0.96
CA TYR A 231 1.11 -10.64 -1.61
C TYR A 231 2.35 -11.03 -0.81
N LYS A 232 3.15 -10.05 -0.38
CA LYS A 232 4.38 -10.29 0.39
C LYS A 232 4.10 -10.84 1.80
N MET A 233 3.10 -10.33 2.48
CA MET A 233 2.67 -10.88 3.77
C MET A 233 2.36 -12.38 3.64
N LYS A 234 1.62 -12.76 2.59
CA LYS A 234 1.29 -14.18 2.32
C LYS A 234 2.52 -15.02 2.00
N LEU A 235 3.45 -14.52 1.18
CA LEU A 235 4.70 -15.22 0.90
C LEU A 235 5.45 -15.57 2.20
N TYR A 236 5.53 -14.63 3.15
CA TYR A 236 6.19 -14.85 4.43
C TYR A 236 5.42 -15.81 5.35
N GLY A 237 4.10 -15.65 5.43
CA GLY A 237 3.24 -16.54 6.23
C GLY A 237 3.25 -17.98 5.75
N MET A 238 3.21 -18.17 4.44
CA MET A 238 3.16 -19.49 3.79
C MET A 238 4.52 -20.13 3.51
N ASN A 239 5.62 -19.55 4.02
CA ASN A 239 6.98 -20.06 3.79
C ASN A 239 7.37 -20.17 2.29
N LEU A 240 6.75 -19.35 1.44
CA LEU A 240 7.10 -19.22 0.02
C LEU A 240 8.28 -18.28 -0.19
N ALA A 241 8.51 -17.39 0.78
CA ALA A 241 9.71 -16.56 0.89
C ALA A 241 10.10 -16.39 2.36
N LYS A 242 11.39 -16.24 2.62
CA LYS A 242 11.89 -15.94 3.97
C LYS A 242 11.72 -14.46 4.26
N ALA A 243 11.15 -14.14 5.43
CA ALA A 243 11.08 -12.76 5.88
C ALA A 243 12.50 -12.16 6.07
N PRO A 244 12.74 -10.91 5.63
CA PRO A 244 14.07 -10.29 5.69
C PRO A 244 14.46 -9.80 7.09
N VAL A 245 13.66 -10.11 8.11
CA VAL A 245 13.86 -9.71 9.51
C VAL A 245 14.04 -10.93 10.40
N ALA A 246 14.91 -10.81 11.41
CA ALA A 246 15.14 -11.88 12.36
C ALA A 246 13.94 -12.07 13.30
N GLY A 247 13.68 -13.32 13.71
CA GLY A 247 12.64 -13.64 14.67
C GLY A 247 11.22 -13.63 14.12
N LEU A 248 11.04 -13.58 12.80
CA LEU A 248 9.76 -13.75 12.12
C LEU A 248 9.75 -15.08 11.33
N PRO A 249 9.48 -16.23 11.99
CA PRO A 249 9.27 -17.49 11.29
C PRO A 249 7.98 -17.44 10.46
N SER A 250 7.86 -18.30 9.47
CA SER A 250 6.58 -18.44 8.77
C SER A 250 5.51 -19.08 9.69
N TYR A 251 4.25 -18.79 9.41
CA TYR A 251 3.14 -19.47 10.10
C TYR A 251 3.23 -20.99 9.94
N LEU A 252 3.57 -21.45 8.75
CA LEU A 252 3.66 -22.89 8.47
C LEU A 252 4.79 -23.56 9.26
N GLU A 253 5.92 -22.89 9.51
CA GLU A 253 6.96 -23.42 10.43
C GLU A 253 6.44 -23.53 11.85
N MET A 254 5.63 -22.58 12.32
CA MET A 254 5.04 -22.60 13.66
C MET A 254 4.00 -23.72 13.82
N VAL A 255 3.19 -23.99 12.77
CA VAL A 255 2.15 -25.03 12.79
C VAL A 255 2.73 -26.44 12.70
N ARG A 256 3.85 -26.64 11.99
CA ARG A 256 4.45 -27.98 11.76
C ARG A 256 4.61 -28.80 13.05
N ASN A 257 4.93 -28.14 14.14
CA ASN A 257 5.16 -28.77 15.44
C ASN A 257 3.92 -28.71 16.36
N SER A 258 2.75 -28.38 15.83
CA SER A 258 1.53 -28.23 16.60
C SER A 258 0.54 -29.37 16.40
N ALA A 259 -0.39 -29.52 17.34
CA ALA A 259 -1.52 -30.44 17.22
C ALA A 259 -2.73 -29.85 16.49
N THR A 260 -2.52 -28.79 15.72
CA THR A 260 -3.60 -28.06 15.02
C THR A 260 -4.21 -28.89 13.92
N LYS A 261 -5.55 -28.97 13.84
CA LYS A 261 -6.31 -29.68 12.83
C LYS A 261 -6.75 -28.71 11.74
N ASN A 262 -6.75 -29.13 10.48
CA ASN A 262 -7.44 -28.54 9.30
C ASN A 262 -7.86 -27.06 9.49
N VAL A 263 -6.92 -26.19 9.84
CA VAL A 263 -7.19 -24.78 10.08
C VAL A 263 -6.85 -24.02 8.82
N GLN A 264 -7.81 -23.29 8.34
CA GLN A 264 -7.65 -22.34 7.27
C GLN A 264 -7.67 -20.96 7.93
N SER A 265 -6.53 -20.29 7.88
CA SER A 265 -6.40 -18.94 8.45
C SER A 265 -6.27 -17.93 7.34
N ARG A 266 -7.03 -16.85 7.45
CA ARG A 266 -6.80 -15.64 6.66
C ARG A 266 -6.05 -14.62 7.49
N TRP A 267 -5.26 -13.79 6.84
CA TRP A 267 -4.60 -12.65 7.43
C TRP A 267 -4.89 -11.41 6.63
N TRP A 268 -5.03 -10.30 7.33
CA TRP A 268 -5.11 -9.01 6.67
C TRP A 268 -4.41 -7.94 7.49
N MET A 269 -3.89 -6.94 6.80
CA MET A 269 -3.33 -5.75 7.43
C MET A 269 -4.43 -4.68 7.51
N ALA A 270 -4.51 -4.00 8.64
CA ALA A 270 -5.50 -2.96 8.91
C ALA A 270 -4.84 -1.76 9.58
N CYS A 271 -5.56 -0.63 9.59
CA CYS A 271 -5.15 0.57 10.30
C CYS A 271 -4.96 0.29 11.81
N ASP A 272 -3.87 0.83 12.37
CA ASP A 272 -3.56 0.78 13.81
C ASP A 272 -3.10 2.13 14.32
N TYR A 273 -4.08 2.95 14.66
CA TYR A 273 -3.87 4.29 15.20
C TYR A 273 -4.45 4.40 16.60
N THR A 274 -3.82 5.22 17.42
CA THR A 274 -4.49 5.73 18.63
C THR A 274 -5.62 6.67 18.20
N ALA A 275 -6.53 7.02 19.12
CA ALA A 275 -7.56 7.98 18.79
C ALA A 275 -6.92 9.27 18.28
N ILE A 276 -7.45 9.80 17.17
CA ILE A 276 -7.00 11.07 16.60
C ILE A 276 -7.23 12.17 17.65
N GLU A 277 -6.23 13.01 17.85
CA GLU A 277 -6.30 14.12 18.80
C GLU A 277 -6.35 15.45 18.07
N HIS A 278 -7.10 16.42 18.58
CA HIS A 278 -7.14 17.78 18.03
C HIS A 278 -7.15 18.84 19.11
N SER A 279 -6.67 20.03 18.79
CA SER A 279 -6.77 21.22 19.66
C SER A 279 -8.24 21.65 19.85
N ALA A 280 -8.52 22.38 20.92
CA ALA A 280 -9.88 22.84 21.23
C ALA A 280 -10.49 23.68 20.11
N ASP A 281 -9.68 24.47 19.41
CA ASP A 281 -10.05 25.30 18.25
C ASP A 281 -10.12 24.52 16.92
N ARG A 282 -9.75 23.22 16.92
CA ARG A 282 -9.64 22.35 15.74
C ARG A 282 -8.63 22.81 14.68
N LEU A 283 -7.67 23.66 15.05
CA LEU A 283 -6.65 24.16 14.14
C LEU A 283 -5.39 23.28 14.11
N ALA A 284 -5.28 22.31 14.99
CA ALA A 284 -4.20 21.34 15.01
C ALA A 284 -4.74 19.93 15.25
N TRP A 285 -4.23 18.96 14.50
CA TRP A 285 -4.62 17.55 14.53
C TRP A 285 -3.39 16.68 14.61
N LYS A 286 -3.42 15.65 15.45
CA LYS A 286 -2.33 14.73 15.64
C LYS A 286 -2.75 13.30 15.34
N ILE A 287 -1.94 12.63 14.50
CA ILE A 287 -2.09 11.24 14.08
C ILE A 287 -0.98 10.45 14.76
N SER A 288 -1.33 9.50 15.61
CA SER A 288 -0.36 8.71 16.39
C SER A 288 -0.66 7.22 16.32
N GLY A 289 0.36 6.39 16.53
CA GLY A 289 0.25 4.95 16.52
C GLY A 289 1.16 4.27 15.48
N PRO A 290 1.20 2.94 15.46
CA PRO A 290 2.05 2.17 14.53
C PRO A 290 1.68 2.37 13.05
N GLY A 291 0.44 2.71 12.77
CA GLY A 291 -0.14 2.85 11.43
C GLY A 291 -0.75 1.55 10.90
N ILE A 292 -0.11 0.41 11.13
CA ILE A 292 -0.52 -0.90 10.62
C ILE A 292 -0.49 -1.94 11.73
N LYS A 293 -1.48 -2.84 11.71
CA LYS A 293 -1.46 -4.14 12.43
C LYS A 293 -1.89 -5.26 11.51
N THR A 294 -1.45 -6.48 11.83
CA THR A 294 -1.90 -7.70 11.16
C THR A 294 -2.93 -8.41 12.03
N LEU A 295 -4.03 -8.80 11.42
CA LEU A 295 -5.14 -9.51 12.04
C LEU A 295 -5.30 -10.87 11.39
N THR A 296 -6.02 -11.77 12.07
CA THR A 296 -6.30 -13.11 11.57
C THR A 296 -7.64 -13.63 12.06
N GLU A 297 -8.25 -14.47 11.22
CA GLU A 297 -9.48 -15.20 11.51
C GLU A 297 -9.40 -16.58 10.85
N GLN A 298 -10.09 -17.57 11.43
CA GLN A 298 -10.29 -18.85 10.77
C GLN A 298 -11.36 -18.73 9.68
N GLU A 299 -11.19 -19.47 8.59
CA GLU A 299 -12.17 -19.58 7.52
C GLU A 299 -12.74 -20.99 7.44
N GLN A 300 -13.96 -21.09 6.93
CA GLN A 300 -14.63 -22.33 6.61
C GLN A 300 -14.96 -22.36 5.11
N PHE A 301 -14.47 -23.38 4.42
CA PHE A 301 -14.78 -23.61 3.02
C PHE A 301 -16.02 -24.48 2.91
N GLY A 302 -17.06 -23.98 2.30
CA GLY A 302 -18.28 -24.74 1.98
C GLY A 302 -18.05 -25.76 0.87
N ALA A 303 -18.84 -26.79 0.84
CA ALA A 303 -18.84 -27.78 -0.26
C ALA A 303 -19.26 -27.15 -1.61
N ASP A 304 -19.98 -26.04 -1.56
CA ASP A 304 -20.40 -25.22 -2.68
C ASP A 304 -19.32 -24.22 -3.16
N GLY A 305 -18.15 -24.22 -2.52
CA GLY A 305 -17.07 -23.27 -2.80
C GLY A 305 -17.14 -21.98 -2.00
N SER A 306 -18.17 -21.77 -1.19
CA SER A 306 -18.29 -20.56 -0.36
C SER A 306 -17.17 -20.50 0.70
N VAL A 307 -16.72 -19.28 1.02
CA VAL A 307 -15.73 -19.02 2.07
C VAL A 307 -16.37 -18.09 3.10
N LYS A 308 -16.38 -18.49 4.37
CA LYS A 308 -16.97 -17.72 5.47
C LYS A 308 -16.01 -17.62 6.64
N GLY A 309 -15.92 -16.45 7.26
CA GLY A 309 -15.22 -16.26 8.52
C GLY A 309 -15.88 -17.03 9.65
N ALA A 310 -15.07 -17.60 10.55
CA ALA A 310 -15.57 -18.40 11.68
C ALA A 310 -15.77 -17.56 12.97
N GLY A 311 -15.50 -16.26 12.95
CA GLY A 311 -15.60 -15.35 14.09
C GLY A 311 -14.58 -15.61 15.21
N LYS A 312 -13.56 -16.44 14.95
CA LYS A 312 -12.50 -16.79 15.90
C LYS A 312 -11.16 -16.95 15.19
N ALA A 313 -10.07 -16.74 15.92
CA ALA A 313 -8.72 -16.94 15.42
C ALA A 313 -8.12 -18.24 15.94
N ASP A 314 -7.31 -18.91 15.12
CA ASP A 314 -6.39 -19.95 15.58
C ASP A 314 -5.29 -19.32 16.45
N PRO A 315 -4.95 -19.89 17.63
CA PRO A 315 -3.94 -19.30 18.52
C PRO A 315 -2.56 -19.14 17.89
N ILE A 316 -2.15 -20.07 17.00
CA ILE A 316 -0.86 -19.99 16.31
C ILE A 316 -0.89 -18.91 15.23
N ALA A 317 -1.98 -18.84 14.46
CA ALA A 317 -2.16 -17.79 13.47
C ALA A 317 -2.18 -16.41 14.13
N LYS A 318 -2.86 -16.28 15.28
CA LYS A 318 -2.84 -15.04 16.07
C LYS A 318 -1.42 -14.70 16.54
N LYS A 319 -0.69 -15.66 17.09
CA LYS A 319 0.69 -15.44 17.53
C LYS A 319 1.59 -15.01 16.37
N TRP A 320 1.39 -15.57 15.18
CA TRP A 320 2.11 -15.16 13.97
C TRP A 320 1.74 -13.72 13.58
N ALA A 321 0.47 -13.37 13.55
CA ALA A 321 -0.01 -12.03 13.23
C ALA A 321 0.52 -10.96 14.22
N ASP A 322 0.49 -11.26 15.52
CA ASP A 322 1.02 -10.40 16.57
C ASP A 322 2.55 -10.21 16.39
N ASN A 323 3.28 -11.28 16.05
CA ASN A 323 4.71 -11.23 15.78
C ASN A 323 5.00 -10.42 14.53
N PHE A 324 4.24 -10.62 13.44
CA PHE A 324 4.36 -9.82 12.23
C PHE A 324 4.15 -8.34 12.51
N THR A 325 3.10 -8.00 13.26
CA THR A 325 2.80 -6.63 13.69
C THR A 325 3.99 -6.02 14.46
N SER A 326 4.56 -6.76 15.42
CA SER A 326 5.70 -6.28 16.22
C SER A 326 6.97 -6.02 15.38
N LYS A 327 7.08 -6.61 14.18
CA LYS A 327 8.21 -6.48 13.27
C LYS A 327 7.97 -5.49 12.13
N LEU A 328 6.81 -4.85 12.04
CA LEU A 328 6.45 -3.97 10.92
C LEU A 328 7.42 -2.79 10.75
N ASP A 329 7.92 -2.21 11.84
CA ASP A 329 8.92 -1.13 11.76
C ASP A 329 10.25 -1.61 11.13
N GLU A 330 10.73 -2.78 11.53
CA GLU A 330 11.93 -3.38 10.95
C GLU A 330 11.69 -3.83 9.50
N LEU A 331 10.51 -4.41 9.24
CA LEU A 331 10.08 -4.79 7.89
C LEU A 331 9.98 -3.58 6.96
N SER A 332 9.49 -2.43 7.43
CA SER A 332 9.33 -1.23 6.60
C SER A 332 10.66 -0.70 6.03
N VAL A 333 11.78 -1.06 6.64
CA VAL A 333 13.13 -0.73 6.17
C VAL A 333 13.69 -1.83 5.26
N LYS A 334 13.50 -3.10 5.64
CA LYS A 334 14.07 -4.25 4.91
C LYS A 334 13.25 -4.66 3.70
N ASP A 335 11.94 -4.45 3.74
CA ASP A 335 11.01 -4.61 2.64
C ASP A 335 10.10 -3.38 2.57
N PRO A 336 10.52 -2.36 1.81
CA PRO A 336 9.90 -1.02 1.83
C PRO A 336 8.40 -0.98 1.55
N VAL A 337 7.81 -2.01 0.94
CA VAL A 337 6.37 -2.05 0.67
C VAL A 337 5.51 -1.86 1.93
N PHE A 338 5.96 -2.37 3.08
CA PHE A 338 5.23 -2.21 4.34
C PHE A 338 5.30 -0.78 4.88
N GLY A 339 6.42 -0.09 4.64
CA GLY A 339 6.54 1.34 4.92
C GLY A 339 5.70 2.19 3.96
N GLN A 340 5.67 1.85 2.66
CA GLN A 340 4.79 2.49 1.68
C GLN A 340 3.31 2.29 2.04
N LEU A 341 2.91 1.08 2.46
CA LEU A 341 1.55 0.81 2.94
C LEU A 341 1.19 1.71 4.14
N ARG A 342 2.11 1.89 5.10
CA ARG A 342 1.88 2.80 6.22
C ARG A 342 1.67 4.24 5.74
N ASN A 343 2.51 4.71 4.83
CA ASN A 343 2.36 6.05 4.25
C ASN A 343 1.01 6.23 3.55
N VAL A 344 0.56 5.22 2.80
CA VAL A 344 -0.77 5.21 2.18
C VAL A 344 -1.87 5.29 3.23
N MET A 345 -1.79 4.52 4.32
CA MET A 345 -2.78 4.58 5.40
C MET A 345 -2.78 5.95 6.09
N ASP A 346 -1.60 6.52 6.39
CA ASP A 346 -1.48 7.88 6.95
C ASP A 346 -2.17 8.92 6.03
N LEU A 347 -1.92 8.86 4.71
CA LEU A 347 -2.51 9.78 3.73
C LEU A 347 -4.03 9.63 3.60
N CYS A 348 -4.54 8.41 3.62
CA CYS A 348 -5.99 8.16 3.60
C CYS A 348 -6.65 8.69 4.89
N VAL A 349 -6.00 8.56 6.05
CA VAL A 349 -6.47 9.12 7.32
C VAL A 349 -6.45 10.65 7.27
N VAL A 350 -5.41 11.26 6.72
CA VAL A 350 -5.33 12.73 6.49
C VAL A 350 -6.49 13.21 5.63
N ALA A 351 -6.73 12.57 4.49
CA ALA A 351 -7.84 12.92 3.60
C ALA A 351 -9.20 12.80 4.31
N ALA A 352 -9.41 11.73 5.09
CA ALA A 352 -10.62 11.53 5.87
C ALA A 352 -10.79 12.59 6.99
N ILE A 353 -9.71 13.00 7.68
CA ILE A 353 -9.75 14.09 8.67
C ILE A 353 -10.14 15.41 8.00
N ILE A 354 -9.52 15.76 6.87
CA ILE A 354 -9.81 17.00 6.15
C ILE A 354 -11.28 17.06 5.75
N GLU A 355 -11.80 15.97 5.18
CA GLU A 355 -13.17 15.94 4.66
C GLU A 355 -14.22 15.82 5.77
N SER A 356 -14.07 14.87 6.72
CA SER A 356 -15.05 14.62 7.79
C SER A 356 -15.20 15.82 8.75
N ASN A 357 -14.15 16.64 8.91
CA ASN A 357 -14.16 17.79 9.79
C ASN A 357 -14.29 19.12 9.03
N ARG A 358 -14.52 19.07 7.71
CA ARG A 358 -14.68 20.24 6.85
C ARG A 358 -13.54 21.27 7.02
N LEU A 359 -12.29 20.76 7.05
CA LEU A 359 -11.14 21.63 7.31
C LEU A 359 -10.92 22.66 6.20
N GLN A 360 -11.38 22.39 4.97
CA GLN A 360 -11.38 23.36 3.87
C GLN A 360 -12.20 24.60 4.21
N ASP A 361 -13.41 24.40 4.77
CA ASP A 361 -14.28 25.52 5.18
C ASP A 361 -13.63 26.30 6.34
N LEU A 362 -13.08 25.57 7.33
CA LEU A 362 -12.42 26.16 8.47
C LEU A 362 -11.19 26.99 8.07
N ALA A 363 -10.42 26.51 7.10
CA ALA A 363 -9.25 27.20 6.55
C ALA A 363 -9.61 28.27 5.52
N SER A 364 -10.84 28.30 5.00
CA SER A 364 -11.18 29.02 3.76
C SER A 364 -10.22 28.66 2.61
N CYS A 365 -9.83 27.39 2.53
CA CYS A 365 -8.87 26.83 1.57
C CYS A 365 -9.59 25.92 0.58
N ASP A 366 -9.65 26.33 -0.68
CA ASP A 366 -10.25 25.52 -1.74
C ASP A 366 -9.24 24.48 -2.25
N LEU A 367 -9.49 23.22 -1.98
CA LEU A 367 -8.70 22.08 -2.46
C LEU A 367 -9.44 21.26 -3.54
N THR A 368 -10.48 21.78 -4.15
CA THR A 368 -11.38 21.04 -5.07
C THR A 368 -10.61 20.44 -6.25
N SER A 369 -9.49 21.05 -6.69
CA SER A 369 -8.71 20.49 -7.80
C SER A 369 -7.93 19.22 -7.46
N ILE A 370 -7.71 18.93 -6.17
CA ILE A 370 -6.96 17.76 -5.69
C ILE A 370 -7.79 16.86 -4.78
N LEU A 371 -8.93 17.30 -4.24
CA LEU A 371 -9.74 16.59 -3.28
C LEU A 371 -11.09 16.16 -3.89
N GLY A 372 -11.49 14.93 -3.62
CA GLY A 372 -12.79 14.38 -4.00
C GLY A 372 -12.95 14.02 -5.47
N ASP A 373 -14.17 13.64 -5.83
CA ASP A 373 -14.50 13.07 -7.16
C ASP A 373 -14.32 14.07 -8.32
N ASN A 374 -14.30 15.36 -8.04
CA ASN A 374 -14.10 16.43 -9.03
C ASN A 374 -12.63 16.78 -9.26
N SER A 375 -11.71 16.07 -8.63
CA SER A 375 -10.27 16.28 -8.82
C SER A 375 -9.90 16.13 -10.30
N VAL A 376 -9.23 17.15 -10.83
CA VAL A 376 -8.78 17.22 -12.22
C VAL A 376 -7.33 16.79 -12.41
N VAL A 377 -6.66 16.46 -11.30
CA VAL A 377 -5.24 16.07 -11.32
C VAL A 377 -5.12 14.62 -11.80
N GLU A 378 -4.26 14.41 -12.77
CA GLU A 378 -3.89 13.08 -13.23
C GLU A 378 -2.84 12.47 -12.29
N THR A 379 -3.04 11.20 -11.97
CA THR A 379 -2.12 10.37 -11.19
C THR A 379 -1.52 9.29 -12.07
N ALA A 380 -0.42 8.69 -11.63
CA ALA A 380 0.21 7.58 -12.35
C ALA A 380 -0.77 6.42 -12.55
N LYS A 381 -0.74 5.83 -13.75
CA LYS A 381 -1.58 4.68 -14.09
C LYS A 381 -0.77 3.40 -14.09
N LEU A 382 -1.02 2.57 -13.08
CA LEU A 382 -0.30 1.34 -12.80
C LEU A 382 -1.31 0.20 -12.56
N ALA A 383 -1.93 -0.30 -13.62
CA ALA A 383 -2.99 -1.31 -13.53
C ALA A 383 -2.58 -2.53 -12.68
N VAL A 384 -3.47 -2.99 -11.81
CA VAL A 384 -3.35 -4.27 -11.11
C VAL A 384 -4.02 -5.38 -11.91
N PRO A 385 -3.52 -6.62 -11.85
CA PRO A 385 -4.17 -7.75 -12.51
C PRO A 385 -5.49 -8.10 -11.82
N LYS A 386 -6.37 -8.79 -12.54
CA LYS A 386 -7.63 -9.31 -11.95
C LYS A 386 -7.45 -10.64 -11.22
N SER A 387 -6.39 -11.35 -11.55
CA SER A 387 -6.04 -12.64 -10.95
C SER A 387 -4.54 -12.84 -10.91
N LEU A 388 -4.10 -13.79 -10.12
CA LEU A 388 -2.71 -14.22 -10.05
C LEU A 388 -2.63 -15.76 -9.93
N ASP A 389 -1.46 -16.30 -10.23
CA ASP A 389 -1.16 -17.70 -10.04
C ASP A 389 -1.34 -18.13 -8.58
N PRO A 390 -1.71 -19.38 -8.31
CA PRO A 390 -2.06 -19.81 -6.97
C PRO A 390 -0.91 -19.58 -5.99
N GLN A 391 -1.19 -18.74 -4.99
CA GLN A 391 -0.32 -18.50 -3.85
C GLN A 391 -0.84 -19.36 -2.70
N CYS A 392 -0.42 -20.61 -2.67
CA CYS A 392 -0.83 -21.56 -1.65
C CYS A 392 0.34 -22.46 -1.27
N SER A 393 0.38 -22.85 -0.02
CA SER A 393 1.28 -23.88 0.48
C SER A 393 0.52 -24.80 1.40
N PHE A 394 0.81 -26.07 1.30
CA PHE A 394 0.13 -27.11 2.06
C PHE A 394 1.13 -27.80 2.97
N ILE A 395 0.84 -27.84 4.25
CA ILE A 395 1.65 -28.62 5.20
C ILE A 395 0.83 -29.78 5.72
N GLN A 396 1.43 -30.95 5.67
CA GLN A 396 0.93 -32.12 6.38
C GLN A 396 1.19 -31.93 7.88
N SER A 397 0.13 -31.76 8.65
CA SER A 397 0.18 -31.85 10.11
C SER A 397 -0.15 -33.27 10.56
N ALA A 398 0.12 -33.59 11.83
CA ALA A 398 -0.22 -34.91 12.40
C ALA A 398 -1.75 -35.24 12.35
N ARG A 399 -2.60 -34.27 11.99
CA ARG A 399 -4.06 -34.39 12.01
C ARG A 399 -4.79 -33.86 10.77
N GLY A 400 -4.08 -33.59 9.67
CA GLY A 400 -4.67 -33.09 8.42
C GLY A 400 -3.80 -32.05 7.70
N PHE A 401 -4.41 -31.30 6.79
CA PHE A 401 -3.74 -30.29 6.00
C PHE A 401 -4.00 -28.91 6.54
N VAL A 402 -3.03 -28.02 6.41
CA VAL A 402 -3.17 -26.58 6.67
C VAL A 402 -3.00 -25.88 5.34
N VAL A 403 -4.02 -25.13 4.97
CA VAL A 403 -4.02 -24.26 3.79
C VAL A 403 -4.13 -22.83 4.29
N SER A 404 -3.34 -21.94 3.75
CA SER A 404 -3.50 -20.54 3.97
C SER A 404 -3.36 -19.81 2.64
N ALA A 405 -4.42 -19.22 2.18
CA ALA A 405 -4.48 -18.67 0.84
C ALA A 405 -5.26 -17.37 0.73
N SER A 406 -5.98 -16.97 1.77
CA SER A 406 -6.80 -15.75 1.74
C SER A 406 -6.29 -14.68 2.70
N GLY A 407 -6.65 -13.43 2.42
CA GLY A 407 -6.29 -12.29 3.22
C GLY A 407 -6.39 -11.00 2.43
N GLY A 408 -5.81 -9.93 2.94
CA GLY A 408 -5.92 -8.65 2.27
C GLY A 408 -5.30 -7.49 3.02
N VAL A 409 -5.66 -6.30 2.58
CA VAL A 409 -5.44 -5.03 3.27
C VAL A 409 -6.78 -4.32 3.38
N LEU A 410 -7.07 -3.76 4.55
CA LEU A 410 -8.23 -2.91 4.82
C LEU A 410 -7.76 -1.57 5.35
N VAL A 411 -8.08 -0.50 4.63
CA VAL A 411 -7.81 0.89 5.05
C VAL A 411 -9.14 1.54 5.40
N ASP A 412 -9.48 1.52 6.68
CA ASP A 412 -10.71 2.13 7.21
C ASP A 412 -10.40 3.51 7.80
N SER A 413 -10.00 4.43 6.91
CA SER A 413 -9.54 5.76 7.27
C SER A 413 -10.65 6.63 7.90
N TRP A 414 -11.90 6.46 7.47
CA TRP A 414 -13.03 7.21 8.02
C TRP A 414 -13.36 6.78 9.45
N GLN A 415 -13.29 5.49 9.75
CA GLN A 415 -13.46 5.00 11.12
C GLN A 415 -12.34 5.51 12.03
N VAL A 416 -11.09 5.55 11.54
CA VAL A 416 -9.99 6.16 12.26
C VAL A 416 -10.25 7.64 12.53
N ALA A 417 -10.63 8.42 11.50
CA ALA A 417 -10.95 9.84 11.66
C ALA A 417 -12.10 10.08 12.64
N ALA A 418 -13.09 9.19 12.69
CA ALA A 418 -14.22 9.28 13.63
C ALA A 418 -13.83 9.09 15.10
N THR A 419 -12.61 8.59 15.40
CA THR A 419 -12.09 8.47 16.79
C THR A 419 -11.62 9.81 17.35
N ALA A 420 -11.72 10.91 16.60
CA ALA A 420 -11.19 12.21 16.94
C ALA A 420 -11.75 12.75 18.27
N LYS A 421 -10.86 13.24 19.13
CA LYS A 421 -11.18 13.80 20.42
C LYS A 421 -10.30 15.03 20.73
N PRO A 422 -10.80 16.00 21.52
CA PRO A 422 -9.99 17.12 21.96
C PRO A 422 -8.86 16.66 22.91
N SER A 423 -7.71 17.33 22.82
CA SER A 423 -6.55 17.08 23.66
C SER A 423 -5.76 18.37 23.88
N ASP A 424 -5.46 18.68 25.14
CA ASP A 424 -4.67 19.86 25.50
C ASP A 424 -3.18 19.74 25.09
N SER A 425 -2.74 18.51 24.75
CA SER A 425 -1.38 18.26 24.27
C SER A 425 -1.18 18.64 22.81
N VAL A 426 -2.26 18.95 22.08
CA VAL A 426 -2.22 19.27 20.64
C VAL A 426 -2.38 20.78 20.48
N SER A 427 -1.38 21.39 19.87
CA SER A 427 -1.33 22.83 19.63
C SER A 427 -0.63 23.15 18.32
N ARG A 428 -1.05 24.26 17.70
CA ARG A 428 -0.43 24.84 16.50
C ARG A 428 0.73 25.79 16.83
N VAL A 429 0.95 26.13 18.09
CA VAL A 429 1.82 27.24 18.50
C VAL A 429 3.27 27.06 18.03
N GLU A 430 3.83 25.85 18.14
CA GLU A 430 5.21 25.62 17.70
C GLU A 430 5.32 25.59 16.17
N ALA A 431 4.42 24.89 15.49
CA ALA A 431 4.38 24.85 14.04
C ALA A 431 4.10 26.24 13.41
N ALA A 432 3.30 27.08 14.06
CA ALA A 432 3.03 28.43 13.58
C ALA A 432 4.25 29.38 13.62
N LYS A 433 5.21 29.12 14.51
CA LYS A 433 6.46 29.91 14.58
C LYS A 433 7.41 29.58 13.42
N GLU A 434 7.38 28.34 12.95
CA GLU A 434 8.24 27.87 11.88
C GLU A 434 7.64 28.14 10.49
N TRP A 435 6.29 28.27 10.40
CA TRP A 435 5.61 28.48 9.14
C TRP A 435 5.72 29.93 8.65
N THR A 436 6.55 30.18 7.63
CA THR A 436 6.65 31.46 6.94
C THR A 436 5.96 31.35 5.57
N ASN A 437 5.23 32.39 5.14
CA ASN A 437 4.58 32.39 3.83
C ASN A 437 5.60 32.64 2.72
N SER A 438 6.41 31.66 2.39
CA SER A 438 7.46 31.74 1.37
C SER A 438 6.98 31.45 -0.05
N GLY A 439 5.71 31.03 -0.23
CA GLY A 439 5.19 30.52 -1.51
C GLY A 439 5.76 29.14 -1.88
N ARG A 440 6.61 28.54 -1.03
CA ARG A 440 7.13 27.18 -1.23
C ARG A 440 6.10 26.13 -0.78
N VAL A 441 6.18 24.94 -1.36
CA VAL A 441 5.35 23.80 -0.96
C VAL A 441 5.74 23.30 0.44
N TRP A 442 7.01 23.42 0.80
CA TRP A 442 7.60 22.87 2.03
C TRP A 442 8.37 23.93 2.83
N GLN A 443 8.44 23.71 4.15
CA GLN A 443 9.29 24.43 5.12
C GLN A 443 9.80 23.48 6.21
#